data_32e631b380aba1393575bb7ba9552fc5
#
_entry.id   32e631b380aba1393575bb7ba9552fc5
#
_cell.length_a   1.000
_cell.length_b   1.000
_cell.length_c   1.000
_cell.angle_alpha   90.00
_cell.angle_beta   90.00
_cell.angle_gamma   90.00
#
_symmetry.space_group_name_H-M   'P 1'
#
loop_
_entity.id
_entity.type
_entity.pdbx_description
1 polymer ?
#
loop_
_entity_poly.entity_id
_entity_poly.type
_entity_poly.pdbx_seq_one_letter_code
_entity_poly.pdbx_strand_id
1 'polypeptide(L)'
;MTTAQSTSTSTGTGTDATPEEASFDPHYERELEAWLRRRFGWLLLVNLVMQFPVAILLAIDGWFAARGAKSPWRETGPTPWIEIMVYACSVTMSVAQTLWFMRRVKPRLHTRREVLHAASLWIYTSVAIGAATDVAGVMLSQEYIAGGYLGLMFYHLLCCLFLPWTVRECLKPMWPVLVIYGALQVLLAAAAINPESTSLLSLSSMSTWVSRLLGSLGAAVLSPLILVPGMGICWVRLQIHGSRFRSRMVRRGFFSLRRELAQARAVLARLFPWNVRVPGLTLEFAHVPADEVGGDFLHASVSPDGELRVVVIDVTGHGLAAAMTVARLSGEVDRIVAEHPRLGPGELLRRLNTYCLLTLAQQGIHATAAAAWIEATSGRVRHANAGHPPMFVRRSAASVDRLDGTTMLLGVVGADEFGEAEGEASLNQGDSLVLITDGLYEAFDARGRQFGLPRVEAALRRDPAPANWTPHLVDLVQEWRGRIAEDDLLAVCVRRASGPSLPRPGDGSV
;
A
#
# COMPACT_ATOMS: atom_id res chain seq x y z
N MET A 1 30.18 -8.25 42.42
CA MET A 1 30.71 -7.55 41.23
C MET A 1 29.58 -7.60 40.17
N THR A 2 28.91 -6.50 40.09
CA THR A 2 27.64 -6.27 39.36
C THR A 2 27.98 -5.55 38.08
N THR A 3 27.57 -6.10 36.95
CA THR A 3 27.60 -5.37 35.68
C THR A 3 26.14 -5.23 35.18
N ALA A 4 25.65 -4.01 35.31
CA ALA A 4 24.39 -3.57 34.76
C ALA A 4 24.55 -3.38 33.24
N GLN A 5 23.71 -4.07 32.46
CA GLN A 5 23.50 -3.77 31.02
C GLN A 5 22.39 -2.72 30.90
N SER A 6 22.77 -1.58 30.40
CA SER A 6 21.86 -0.50 30.04
C SER A 6 21.13 -0.84 28.74
N THR A 7 19.83 -1.01 28.79
CA THR A 7 18.94 -1.07 27.64
C THR A 7 18.73 0.36 27.12
N SER A 8 19.32 0.68 25.97
CA SER A 8 19.02 1.90 25.22
C SER A 8 17.74 1.70 24.40
N THR A 9 16.68 2.34 24.83
CA THR A 9 15.46 2.54 24.02
C THR A 9 15.78 3.50 22.88
N SER A 10 15.94 2.98 21.67
CA SER A 10 16.01 3.79 20.46
C SER A 10 14.58 4.15 20.02
N THR A 11 14.19 5.39 20.29
CA THR A 11 13.05 6.04 19.63
C THR A 11 13.35 6.13 18.13
N GLY A 12 12.68 5.30 17.35
CA GLY A 12 12.77 5.31 15.89
C GLY A 12 12.11 6.55 15.30
N THR A 13 12.92 7.58 15.05
CA THR A 13 12.56 8.64 14.10
C THR A 13 12.55 8.00 12.70
N GLY A 14 11.40 8.09 12.02
CA GLY A 14 11.26 7.62 10.64
C GLY A 14 12.26 8.36 9.74
N THR A 15 13.38 7.71 9.47
CA THR A 15 14.34 8.16 8.46
C THR A 15 13.73 7.90 7.10
N ASP A 16 13.44 8.97 6.35
CA ASP A 16 13.18 8.90 4.92
C ASP A 16 14.32 8.10 4.27
N ALA A 17 14.02 6.87 3.87
CA ALA A 17 14.97 6.02 3.16
C ALA A 17 15.42 6.77 1.90
N THR A 18 16.71 7.06 1.81
CA THR A 18 17.28 7.74 0.66
C THR A 18 17.07 6.91 -0.61
N PRO A 19 17.07 7.53 -1.80
CA PRO A 19 16.94 6.79 -3.07
C PRO A 19 17.97 5.67 -3.25
N GLU A 20 19.06 5.67 -2.48
CA GLU A 20 20.08 4.62 -2.43
C GLU A 20 19.61 3.35 -1.71
N GLU A 21 18.80 3.45 -0.66
CA GLU A 21 18.25 2.28 0.05
C GLU A 21 17.12 1.59 -0.75
N ALA A 22 16.40 2.33 -1.62
CA ALA A 22 15.43 1.74 -2.54
C ALA A 22 16.08 0.96 -3.70
N SER A 23 17.41 1.08 -3.90
CA SER A 23 18.15 0.38 -4.96
C SER A 23 18.38 -1.10 -4.68
N PHE A 24 18.13 -1.59 -3.48
CA PHE A 24 18.32 -2.99 -3.08
C PHE A 24 17.10 -3.90 -3.32
N ASP A 25 15.96 -3.36 -3.76
CA ASP A 25 14.83 -4.21 -4.11
C ASP A 25 14.98 -4.78 -5.54
N PRO A 26 15.19 -6.09 -5.71
CA PRO A 26 15.36 -6.72 -7.02
C PRO A 26 14.12 -6.60 -7.93
N HIS A 27 12.95 -6.28 -7.37
CA HIS A 27 11.75 -5.97 -8.14
C HIS A 27 11.80 -4.55 -8.72
N TYR A 28 12.30 -3.60 -7.96
CA TYR A 28 12.48 -2.22 -8.42
C TYR A 28 13.50 -2.14 -9.56
N GLU A 29 14.64 -2.81 -9.41
CA GLU A 29 15.68 -2.85 -10.44
C GLU A 29 15.16 -3.48 -11.76
N ARG A 30 14.44 -4.59 -11.70
CA ARG A 30 13.83 -5.21 -12.90
C ARG A 30 12.80 -4.30 -13.58
N GLU A 31 11.96 -3.58 -12.81
CA GLU A 31 11.01 -2.61 -13.36
C GLU A 31 11.75 -1.44 -14.03
N LEU A 32 12.82 -0.95 -13.41
CA LEU A 32 13.66 0.12 -13.91
C LEU A 32 14.38 -0.28 -15.21
N GLU A 33 14.92 -1.49 -15.31
CA GLU A 33 15.54 -2.05 -16.52
C GLU A 33 14.55 -2.14 -17.69
N ALA A 34 13.37 -2.69 -17.44
CA ALA A 34 12.31 -2.78 -18.46
C ALA A 34 11.83 -1.39 -18.92
N TRP A 35 11.80 -0.43 -18.00
CA TRP A 35 11.45 0.95 -18.30
C TRP A 35 12.53 1.64 -19.13
N LEU A 36 13.81 1.51 -18.75
CA LEU A 36 14.95 2.07 -19.46
C LEU A 36 15.02 1.56 -20.92
N ARG A 37 14.87 0.27 -21.13
CA ARG A 37 14.88 -0.36 -22.47
C ARG A 37 13.75 0.15 -23.36
N ARG A 38 12.54 0.31 -22.82
CA ARG A 38 11.41 0.87 -23.59
C ARG A 38 11.66 2.32 -23.96
N ARG A 39 12.16 3.11 -23.01
CA ARG A 39 12.40 4.55 -23.20
C ARG A 39 13.57 4.84 -24.13
N PHE A 40 14.59 4.02 -24.14
CA PHE A 40 15.65 4.11 -25.13
C PHE A 40 15.10 3.96 -26.56
N GLY A 41 14.18 3.04 -26.78
CA GLY A 41 13.51 2.92 -28.08
C GLY A 41 12.70 4.17 -28.47
N TRP A 42 12.02 4.80 -27.51
CA TRP A 42 11.33 6.06 -27.76
C TRP A 42 12.29 7.21 -28.05
N LEU A 43 13.43 7.29 -27.36
CA LEU A 43 14.48 8.28 -27.65
C LEU A 43 14.94 8.19 -29.09
N LEU A 44 15.27 6.98 -29.57
CA LEU A 44 15.68 6.75 -30.94
C LEU A 44 14.60 7.13 -31.95
N LEU A 45 13.34 6.82 -31.66
CA LEU A 45 12.20 7.17 -32.52
C LEU A 45 12.02 8.69 -32.61
N VAL A 46 12.05 9.38 -31.47
CA VAL A 46 11.90 10.84 -31.42
C VAL A 46 13.06 11.52 -32.17
N ASN A 47 14.30 11.04 -31.97
CA ASN A 47 15.44 11.57 -32.74
C ASN A 47 15.23 11.40 -34.24
N LEU A 48 14.73 10.23 -34.68
CA LEU A 48 14.44 10.03 -36.12
C LEU A 48 13.37 10.99 -36.63
N VAL A 49 12.30 11.22 -35.86
CA VAL A 49 11.24 12.18 -36.23
C VAL A 49 11.75 13.61 -36.27
N MET A 50 12.65 13.99 -35.36
CA MET A 50 13.24 15.35 -35.33
C MET A 50 14.16 15.65 -36.55
N GLN A 51 14.63 14.63 -37.27
CA GLN A 51 15.37 14.85 -38.52
C GLN A 51 14.47 15.33 -39.69
N PHE A 52 13.16 15.05 -39.61
CA PHE A 52 12.21 15.41 -40.68
C PHE A 52 12.11 16.93 -40.92
N PRO A 53 11.88 17.80 -39.91
CA PRO A 53 11.88 19.25 -40.10
C PRO A 53 13.18 19.76 -40.67
N VAL A 54 14.33 19.23 -40.23
CA VAL A 54 15.65 19.61 -40.71
C VAL A 54 15.80 19.27 -42.21
N ALA A 55 15.38 18.05 -42.60
CA ALA A 55 15.40 17.66 -44.01
C ALA A 55 14.49 18.54 -44.90
N ILE A 56 13.31 18.95 -44.39
CA ILE A 56 12.42 19.89 -45.10
C ILE A 56 13.09 21.26 -45.29
N LEU A 57 13.69 21.78 -44.22
CA LEU A 57 14.38 23.08 -44.28
C LEU A 57 15.53 23.03 -45.32
N LEU A 58 16.31 21.95 -45.31
CA LEU A 58 17.38 21.75 -46.32
C LEU A 58 16.83 21.65 -47.76
N ALA A 59 15.68 20.98 -47.93
CA ALA A 59 15.02 20.88 -49.23
C ALA A 59 14.54 22.28 -49.72
N ILE A 60 14.02 23.10 -48.82
CA ILE A 60 13.62 24.49 -49.14
C ILE A 60 14.83 25.35 -49.49
N ASP A 61 15.93 25.24 -48.71
CA ASP A 61 17.20 25.92 -49.01
C ASP A 61 17.73 25.54 -50.40
N GLY A 62 17.72 24.22 -50.71
CA GLY A 62 18.10 23.72 -52.04
C GLY A 62 17.25 24.25 -53.16
N TRP A 63 15.93 24.41 -52.93
CA TRP A 63 15.00 24.96 -53.90
C TRP A 63 15.28 26.46 -54.21
N PHE A 64 15.59 27.26 -53.15
CA PHE A 64 15.99 28.67 -53.32
C PHE A 64 17.37 28.79 -54.00
N ALA A 65 18.35 27.97 -53.57
CA ALA A 65 19.69 27.95 -54.16
C ALA A 65 19.65 27.59 -55.64
N ALA A 66 18.81 26.62 -56.05
CA ALA A 66 18.62 26.24 -57.46
C ALA A 66 18.12 27.40 -58.34
N ARG A 67 17.46 28.37 -57.75
CA ARG A 67 16.95 29.59 -58.44
C ARG A 67 17.84 30.81 -58.31
N GLY A 68 19.00 30.65 -57.65
CA GLY A 68 19.86 31.80 -57.31
C GLY A 68 19.21 32.81 -56.36
N ALA A 69 18.15 32.36 -55.63
CA ALA A 69 17.37 33.22 -54.77
C ALA A 69 17.79 33.03 -53.29
N LYS A 70 17.58 34.08 -52.49
CA LYS A 70 17.84 34.10 -51.06
C LYS A 70 16.75 33.31 -50.32
N SER A 71 17.13 32.43 -49.38
CA SER A 71 16.17 31.74 -48.51
C SER A 71 15.58 32.68 -47.41
N PRO A 72 14.36 32.40 -46.90
CA PRO A 72 13.66 33.33 -46.00
C PRO A 72 14.38 33.64 -44.67
N TRP A 73 15.31 32.76 -44.25
CA TRP A 73 16.04 32.86 -42.97
C TRP A 73 17.50 33.28 -43.12
N ARG A 74 17.91 33.72 -44.35
CA ARG A 74 19.28 34.25 -44.62
C ARG A 74 19.25 35.71 -44.85
N GLU A 75 20.24 36.42 -44.31
CA GLU A 75 20.34 37.89 -44.52
C GLU A 75 20.97 38.23 -45.84
N THR A 76 21.91 37.45 -46.34
CA THR A 76 22.71 37.73 -47.54
C THR A 76 22.77 36.55 -48.51
N GLY A 77 22.51 36.74 -49.77
CA GLY A 77 22.75 35.82 -50.90
C GLY A 77 22.09 34.44 -50.84
N PRO A 78 22.18 33.64 -51.91
CA PRO A 78 21.73 32.22 -51.92
C PRO A 78 22.65 31.37 -51.11
N THR A 79 22.09 30.25 -50.50
CA THR A 79 22.87 29.26 -49.75
C THR A 79 23.83 28.53 -50.69
N PRO A 80 25.13 28.46 -50.39
CA PRO A 80 26.07 27.70 -51.21
C PRO A 80 25.67 26.22 -51.24
N TRP A 81 25.69 25.59 -52.39
CA TRP A 81 25.36 24.17 -52.59
C TRP A 81 26.17 23.23 -51.70
N ILE A 82 27.43 23.61 -51.44
CA ILE A 82 28.34 22.82 -50.64
C ILE A 82 27.88 22.76 -49.19
N GLU A 83 27.34 23.85 -48.63
CA GLU A 83 26.77 23.86 -47.28
C GLU A 83 25.54 22.96 -47.21
N ILE A 84 24.64 23.04 -48.19
CA ILE A 84 23.46 22.20 -48.29
C ILE A 84 23.86 20.71 -48.32
N MET A 85 24.88 20.36 -49.10
CA MET A 85 25.40 19.00 -49.20
C MET A 85 25.97 18.50 -47.86
N VAL A 86 26.72 19.33 -47.14
CA VAL A 86 27.30 18.97 -45.82
C VAL A 86 26.19 18.67 -44.81
N TYR A 87 25.18 19.54 -44.70
CA TYR A 87 24.06 19.33 -43.78
C TYR A 87 23.21 18.13 -44.24
N ALA A 88 22.95 17.91 -45.51
CA ALA A 88 22.23 16.76 -46.01
C ALA A 88 22.96 15.43 -45.70
N CYS A 89 24.30 15.43 -45.83
CA CYS A 89 25.13 14.30 -45.45
C CYS A 89 25.01 14.00 -43.92
N SER A 90 25.10 15.05 -43.10
CA SER A 90 24.95 14.95 -41.64
C SER A 90 23.59 14.37 -41.23
N VAL A 91 22.49 14.85 -41.82
CA VAL A 91 21.14 14.34 -41.59
C VAL A 91 21.05 12.85 -42.00
N THR A 92 21.58 12.50 -43.18
CA THR A 92 21.58 11.15 -43.69
C THR A 92 22.36 10.20 -42.78
N MET A 93 23.53 10.62 -42.30
CA MET A 93 24.34 9.85 -41.34
C MET A 93 23.61 9.65 -39.99
N SER A 94 22.97 10.72 -39.49
CA SER A 94 22.19 10.65 -38.22
C SER A 94 21.00 9.74 -38.37
N VAL A 95 20.28 9.72 -39.48
CA VAL A 95 19.18 8.77 -39.77
C VAL A 95 19.71 7.35 -39.85
N ALA A 96 20.78 7.12 -40.62
CA ALA A 96 21.40 5.80 -40.77
C ALA A 96 21.87 5.23 -39.41
N GLN A 97 22.56 6.05 -38.61
CA GLN A 97 22.96 5.71 -37.24
C GLN A 97 21.75 5.31 -36.39
N THR A 98 20.72 6.12 -36.35
CA THR A 98 19.54 5.86 -35.52
C THR A 98 18.83 4.59 -35.95
N LEU A 99 18.66 4.35 -37.26
CA LEU A 99 18.09 3.11 -37.80
C LEU A 99 18.96 1.89 -37.47
N TRP A 100 20.28 2.02 -37.50
CA TRP A 100 21.20 0.94 -37.10
C TRP A 100 21.04 0.59 -35.62
N PHE A 101 20.99 1.60 -34.73
CA PHE A 101 20.72 1.37 -33.30
C PHE A 101 19.36 0.72 -33.08
N MET A 102 18.31 1.13 -33.78
CA MET A 102 16.98 0.53 -33.65
C MET A 102 16.95 -0.94 -34.11
N ARG A 103 17.59 -1.26 -35.24
CA ARG A 103 17.49 -2.58 -35.87
C ARG A 103 18.51 -3.59 -35.35
N ARG A 104 19.72 -3.17 -35.01
CA ARG A 104 20.84 -4.04 -34.66
C ARG A 104 21.23 -4.03 -33.19
N VAL A 105 21.17 -2.91 -32.52
CA VAL A 105 21.62 -2.75 -31.14
C VAL A 105 20.48 -3.02 -30.16
N LYS A 106 19.37 -2.27 -30.27
CA LYS A 106 18.24 -2.37 -29.33
C LYS A 106 17.71 -3.79 -29.09
N PRO A 107 17.55 -4.68 -30.08
CA PRO A 107 17.05 -6.03 -29.85
C PRO A 107 17.97 -6.89 -28.99
N ARG A 108 19.27 -6.57 -28.92
CA ARG A 108 20.30 -7.31 -28.16
C ARG A 108 20.48 -6.82 -26.74
N LEU A 109 19.78 -5.76 -26.32
CA LEU A 109 19.91 -5.17 -24.99
C LEU A 109 18.99 -5.89 -24.02
N HIS A 110 19.56 -6.52 -23.00
CA HIS A 110 18.84 -7.25 -21.96
C HIS A 110 19.00 -6.62 -20.59
N THR A 111 20.19 -6.12 -20.25
CA THR A 111 20.52 -5.57 -18.95
C THR A 111 20.57 -4.05 -18.95
N ARG A 112 20.36 -3.44 -17.76
CA ARG A 112 20.49 -1.99 -17.56
C ARG A 112 21.85 -1.46 -18.04
N ARG A 113 22.92 -2.18 -17.72
CA ARG A 113 24.30 -1.80 -18.07
C ARG A 113 24.50 -1.73 -19.59
N GLU A 114 23.98 -2.70 -20.32
CA GLU A 114 24.04 -2.71 -21.80
C GLU A 114 23.28 -1.54 -22.40
N VAL A 115 22.08 -1.20 -21.86
CA VAL A 115 21.29 -0.06 -22.36
C VAL A 115 22.02 1.26 -22.13
N LEU A 116 22.64 1.43 -20.95
CA LEU A 116 23.41 2.64 -20.63
C LEU A 116 24.66 2.77 -21.53
N HIS A 117 25.37 1.65 -21.79
CA HIS A 117 26.50 1.66 -22.74
C HIS A 117 26.03 1.99 -24.16
N ALA A 118 24.94 1.40 -24.62
CA ALA A 118 24.39 1.69 -25.94
C ALA A 118 23.95 3.17 -26.05
N ALA A 119 23.33 3.73 -25.02
CA ALA A 119 22.96 5.14 -24.97
C ALA A 119 24.20 6.05 -25.02
N SER A 120 25.24 5.73 -24.26
CA SER A 120 26.50 6.48 -24.28
C SER A 120 27.15 6.44 -25.67
N LEU A 121 27.21 5.25 -26.30
CA LEU A 121 27.76 5.10 -27.66
C LEU A 121 26.93 5.88 -28.69
N TRP A 122 25.60 5.86 -28.56
CA TRP A 122 24.73 6.64 -29.43
C TRP A 122 24.99 8.16 -29.28
N ILE A 123 25.17 8.66 -28.06
CA ILE A 123 25.54 10.06 -27.79
C ILE A 123 26.88 10.40 -28.46
N TYR A 124 27.92 9.58 -28.24
CA TYR A 124 29.25 9.85 -28.79
C TYR A 124 29.25 9.90 -30.32
N THR A 125 28.57 8.96 -30.96
CA THR A 125 28.47 8.92 -32.41
C THR A 125 27.62 10.09 -32.96
N SER A 126 26.56 10.50 -32.26
CA SER A 126 25.75 11.65 -32.65
C SER A 126 26.55 12.97 -32.54
N VAL A 127 27.32 13.14 -31.47
CA VAL A 127 28.18 14.30 -31.28
C VAL A 127 29.32 14.35 -32.30
N ALA A 128 29.90 13.16 -32.62
CA ALA A 128 30.92 13.06 -33.66
C ALA A 128 30.40 13.50 -35.05
N ILE A 129 29.17 13.12 -35.41
CA ILE A 129 28.53 13.59 -36.66
C ILE A 129 28.35 15.12 -36.63
N GLY A 130 27.86 15.69 -35.53
CA GLY A 130 27.72 17.14 -35.36
C GLY A 130 29.06 17.89 -35.45
N ALA A 131 30.09 17.39 -34.73
CA ALA A 131 31.43 17.95 -34.75
C ALA A 131 32.06 17.92 -36.16
N ALA A 132 31.87 16.84 -36.91
CA ALA A 132 32.32 16.76 -38.30
C ALA A 132 31.60 17.77 -39.20
N THR A 133 30.32 18.02 -38.95
CA THR A 133 29.54 19.05 -39.66
C THR A 133 30.05 20.45 -39.34
N ASP A 134 30.36 20.76 -38.07
CA ASP A 134 30.93 22.04 -37.65
C ASP A 134 32.30 22.29 -38.29
N VAL A 135 33.18 21.26 -38.29
CA VAL A 135 34.50 21.34 -38.94
C VAL A 135 34.36 21.60 -40.43
N ALA A 136 33.50 20.86 -41.13
CA ALA A 136 33.25 21.06 -42.54
C ALA A 136 32.69 22.47 -42.85
N GLY A 137 31.76 22.94 -42.00
CA GLY A 137 31.18 24.29 -42.11
C GLY A 137 32.25 25.36 -42.02
N VAL A 138 33.11 25.33 -41.01
CA VAL A 138 34.19 26.34 -40.85
C VAL A 138 35.21 26.25 -41.99
N MET A 139 35.55 25.07 -42.48
CA MET A 139 36.50 24.90 -43.59
C MET A 139 35.96 25.40 -44.91
N LEU A 140 34.66 25.37 -45.15
CA LEU A 140 34.02 25.71 -46.40
C LEU A 140 33.50 27.13 -46.44
N SER A 141 32.96 27.66 -45.36
CA SER A 141 32.40 29.03 -45.29
C SER A 141 33.35 30.03 -44.68
N GLN A 142 34.43 29.57 -44.02
CA GLN A 142 35.35 30.36 -43.23
C GLN A 142 34.68 31.19 -42.11
N GLU A 143 33.39 30.95 -41.86
CA GLU A 143 32.61 31.58 -40.78
C GLU A 143 32.53 30.67 -39.57
N TYR A 144 32.96 31.14 -38.42
CA TYR A 144 32.81 30.47 -37.14
C TYR A 144 31.43 30.76 -36.56
N ILE A 145 30.59 29.71 -36.43
CA ILE A 145 29.28 29.79 -35.78
C ILE A 145 29.35 29.14 -34.40
N ALA A 146 29.21 29.93 -33.35
CA ALA A 146 29.27 29.46 -31.94
C ALA A 146 28.01 28.64 -31.50
N GLY A 147 27.26 28.04 -32.45
CA GLY A 147 25.95 27.42 -32.18
C GLY A 147 25.96 25.98 -31.58
N GLY A 148 27.10 25.27 -31.66
CA GLY A 148 27.17 23.83 -31.37
C GLY A 148 26.85 23.44 -29.93
N TYR A 149 27.12 24.29 -28.93
CA TYR A 149 26.77 24.03 -27.53
C TYR A 149 25.26 23.96 -27.31
N LEU A 150 24.45 24.71 -28.03
CA LEU A 150 22.99 24.67 -27.94
C LEU A 150 22.46 23.33 -28.43
N GLY A 151 23.04 22.79 -29.51
CA GLY A 151 22.74 21.43 -29.99
C GLY A 151 23.09 20.35 -28.96
N LEU A 152 24.26 20.48 -28.33
CA LEU A 152 24.69 19.57 -27.27
C LEU A 152 23.74 19.59 -26.04
N MET A 153 23.32 20.81 -25.64
CA MET A 153 22.32 20.99 -24.58
C MET A 153 21.00 20.29 -24.95
N PHE A 154 20.53 20.49 -26.17
CA PHE A 154 19.27 19.86 -26.64
C PHE A 154 19.36 18.33 -26.62
N TYR A 155 20.45 17.75 -27.13
CA TYR A 155 20.66 16.28 -27.08
C TYR A 155 20.73 15.77 -25.67
N HIS A 156 21.43 16.44 -24.76
CA HIS A 156 21.49 16.04 -23.35
C HIS A 156 20.11 16.11 -22.71
N LEU A 157 19.39 17.21 -22.91
CA LEU A 157 18.04 17.40 -22.38
C LEU A 157 17.07 16.31 -22.88
N LEU A 158 17.16 16.00 -24.19
CA LEU A 158 16.36 14.94 -24.80
C LEU A 158 16.67 13.57 -24.16
N CYS A 159 17.95 13.24 -24.00
CA CYS A 159 18.36 12.02 -23.30
C CYS A 159 17.83 11.98 -21.87
N CYS A 160 17.95 13.05 -21.10
CA CYS A 160 17.43 13.15 -19.73
C CYS A 160 15.91 13.09 -19.67
N LEU A 161 15.21 13.56 -20.69
CA LEU A 161 13.75 13.45 -20.80
C LEU A 161 13.29 12.02 -21.06
N PHE A 162 14.03 11.25 -21.82
CA PHE A 162 13.62 9.88 -22.18
C PHE A 162 14.25 8.81 -21.29
N LEU A 163 15.54 8.90 -20.97
CA LEU A 163 16.24 7.83 -20.22
C LEU A 163 16.07 8.01 -18.72
N PRO A 164 15.55 6.97 -18.01
CA PRO A 164 15.46 6.97 -16.54
C PRO A 164 16.80 6.58 -15.90
N TRP A 165 17.80 7.40 -16.09
CA TRP A 165 19.12 7.26 -15.50
C TRP A 165 19.34 8.20 -14.33
N THR A 166 20.29 7.87 -13.47
CA THR A 166 20.67 8.70 -12.35
C THR A 166 21.46 9.92 -12.82
N VAL A 167 21.59 10.93 -11.96
CA VAL A 167 22.43 12.11 -12.26
C VAL A 167 23.86 11.71 -12.58
N ARG A 168 24.42 10.71 -11.85
CA ARG A 168 25.77 10.19 -12.13
C ARG A 168 25.86 9.48 -13.49
N GLU A 169 24.83 8.73 -13.86
CA GLU A 169 24.77 8.02 -15.14
C GLU A 169 24.61 8.97 -16.34
N CYS A 170 23.87 10.08 -16.20
CA CYS A 170 23.74 11.06 -17.26
C CYS A 170 25.01 11.92 -17.44
N LEU A 171 25.76 12.17 -16.38
CA LEU A 171 27.02 12.93 -16.44
C LEU A 171 28.17 12.15 -17.06
N LYS A 172 28.26 10.82 -16.78
CA LYS A 172 29.38 9.98 -17.26
C LYS A 172 29.66 10.12 -18.77
N PRO A 173 28.68 9.99 -19.70
CA PRO A 173 28.92 10.14 -21.11
C PRO A 173 29.14 11.59 -21.54
N MET A 174 28.61 12.55 -20.80
CA MET A 174 28.64 13.96 -21.20
C MET A 174 29.98 14.66 -20.85
N TRP A 175 30.65 14.22 -19.77
CA TRP A 175 31.91 14.84 -19.36
C TRP A 175 33.01 14.80 -20.45
N PRO A 176 33.35 13.62 -21.03
CA PRO A 176 34.37 13.57 -22.10
C PRO A 176 33.89 14.33 -23.35
N VAL A 177 32.59 14.34 -23.63
CA VAL A 177 32.03 15.11 -24.76
C VAL A 177 32.26 16.60 -24.57
N LEU A 178 31.99 17.15 -23.39
CA LEU A 178 32.19 18.56 -23.10
C LEU A 178 33.65 18.99 -23.25
N VAL A 179 34.57 18.17 -22.75
CA VAL A 179 36.02 18.45 -22.83
C VAL A 179 36.50 18.45 -24.30
N ILE A 180 36.19 17.34 -25.02
CA ILE A 180 36.64 17.17 -26.41
C ILE A 180 36.00 18.22 -27.32
N TYR A 181 34.68 18.43 -27.19
CA TYR A 181 33.95 19.37 -27.98
C TYR A 181 34.36 20.82 -27.68
N GLY A 182 34.60 21.16 -26.40
CA GLY A 182 35.13 22.46 -25.99
C GLY A 182 36.49 22.74 -26.58
N ALA A 183 37.40 21.77 -26.53
CA ALA A 183 38.72 21.90 -27.18
C ALA A 183 38.59 22.10 -28.71
N LEU A 184 37.72 21.34 -29.36
CA LEU A 184 37.45 21.47 -30.78
C LEU A 184 36.95 22.90 -31.13
N GLN A 185 35.99 23.43 -30.39
CA GLN A 185 35.43 24.75 -30.63
C GLN A 185 36.48 25.88 -30.47
N VAL A 186 37.38 25.75 -29.48
CA VAL A 186 38.52 26.66 -29.30
C VAL A 186 39.50 26.59 -30.50
N LEU A 187 39.80 25.35 -30.96
CA LEU A 187 40.64 25.15 -32.16
C LEU A 187 40.02 25.75 -33.44
N LEU A 188 38.71 25.53 -33.65
CA LEU A 188 38.00 26.09 -34.79
C LEU A 188 37.95 27.62 -34.75
N ALA A 189 37.73 28.22 -33.56
CA ALA A 189 37.78 29.67 -33.38
C ALA A 189 39.16 30.24 -33.66
N ALA A 190 40.23 29.49 -33.34
CA ALA A 190 41.60 29.89 -33.66
C ALA A 190 41.95 29.72 -35.14
N ALA A 191 41.39 28.67 -35.81
CA ALA A 191 41.66 28.35 -37.21
C ALA A 191 40.86 29.24 -38.20
N ALA A 192 39.74 29.80 -37.80
CA ALA A 192 38.89 30.68 -38.63
C ALA A 192 39.50 32.10 -38.82
N ILE A 193 40.82 32.16 -38.96
CA ILE A 193 41.57 33.38 -39.26
C ILE A 193 41.57 33.51 -40.78
N ASN A 194 40.94 34.58 -41.33
CA ASN A 194 40.94 34.88 -42.75
C ASN A 194 42.36 35.23 -43.21
N PRO A 195 43.05 34.42 -44.04
CA PRO A 195 44.41 34.76 -44.50
C PRO A 195 44.45 35.89 -45.48
N GLU A 196 43.30 36.35 -46.01
CA GLU A 196 43.26 37.48 -46.97
C GLU A 196 43.29 38.84 -46.33
N SER A 197 43.16 38.98 -45.03
CA SER A 197 43.47 40.22 -44.32
C SER A 197 44.96 40.37 -44.14
N THR A 198 45.68 40.70 -45.27
CA THR A 198 47.13 40.93 -45.31
C THR A 198 47.59 42.13 -44.51
N SER A 199 46.80 42.68 -43.63
CA SER A 199 47.20 43.61 -42.59
C SER A 199 47.10 42.99 -41.23
N LEU A 200 48.05 42.07 -40.94
CA LEU A 200 48.25 41.47 -39.56
C LEU A 200 48.52 42.54 -38.47
N LEU A 201 48.49 43.81 -38.82
CA LEU A 201 48.77 44.96 -37.93
C LEU A 201 47.54 45.85 -37.70
N SER A 202 46.35 45.58 -38.26
CA SER A 202 45.18 46.39 -37.93
C SER A 202 44.63 45.97 -36.56
N LEU A 203 44.59 46.87 -35.59
CA LEU A 203 44.05 46.68 -34.23
C LEU A 203 42.62 46.15 -34.26
N SER A 204 41.84 46.36 -35.31
CA SER A 204 40.48 45.86 -35.50
C SER A 204 40.42 44.36 -35.80
N SER A 205 41.33 43.82 -36.61
CA SER A 205 41.37 42.33 -36.87
C SER A 205 41.89 41.57 -35.70
N MET A 206 42.83 42.10 -34.93
CA MET A 206 43.34 41.49 -33.71
C MET A 206 42.28 41.50 -32.58
N SER A 207 41.49 42.59 -32.47
CA SER A 207 40.40 42.67 -31.48
C SER A 207 39.29 41.63 -31.74
N THR A 208 38.92 41.41 -33.01
CA THR A 208 37.92 40.43 -33.40
C THR A 208 38.40 38.99 -33.17
N TRP A 209 39.67 38.68 -33.46
CA TRP A 209 40.24 37.34 -33.17
C TRP A 209 40.32 37.09 -31.68
N VAL A 210 40.82 38.01 -30.87
CA VAL A 210 40.91 37.90 -29.41
C VAL A 210 39.50 37.75 -28.83
N SER A 211 38.53 38.50 -29.27
CA SER A 211 37.13 38.37 -28.78
C SER A 211 36.50 37.03 -29.12
N ARG A 212 36.76 36.46 -30.31
CA ARG A 212 36.29 35.10 -30.68
C ARG A 212 36.95 34.02 -29.81
N LEU A 213 38.26 34.09 -29.59
CA LEU A 213 39.00 33.16 -28.76
C LEU A 213 38.54 33.22 -27.30
N LEU A 214 38.42 34.41 -26.73
CA LEU A 214 37.91 34.58 -25.36
C LEU A 214 36.45 34.13 -25.24
N GLY A 215 35.63 34.41 -26.26
CA GLY A 215 34.23 33.91 -26.29
C GLY A 215 34.15 32.42 -26.34
N SER A 216 34.96 31.71 -27.15
CA SER A 216 34.97 30.26 -27.22
C SER A 216 35.51 29.60 -25.94
N LEU A 217 36.56 30.19 -25.32
CA LEU A 217 37.06 29.76 -24.02
C LEU A 217 36.01 29.95 -22.92
N GLY A 218 35.33 31.09 -22.87
CA GLY A 218 34.24 31.36 -21.95
C GLY A 218 33.09 30.37 -22.12
N ALA A 219 32.69 30.10 -23.35
CA ALA A 219 31.67 29.10 -23.65
C ALA A 219 32.09 27.68 -23.21
N ALA A 220 33.35 27.30 -23.43
CA ALA A 220 33.88 26.02 -23.00
C ALA A 220 33.86 25.86 -21.45
N VAL A 221 34.27 26.90 -20.73
CA VAL A 221 34.28 26.94 -19.25
C VAL A 221 32.85 26.89 -18.69
N LEU A 222 31.90 27.59 -19.31
CA LEU A 222 30.49 27.63 -18.86
C LEU A 222 29.67 26.45 -19.37
N SER A 223 30.18 25.65 -20.31
CA SER A 223 29.47 24.54 -20.92
C SER A 223 28.89 23.51 -19.95
N PRO A 224 29.49 23.21 -18.75
CA PRO A 224 28.85 22.31 -17.78
C PRO A 224 27.48 22.80 -17.29
N LEU A 225 27.20 24.11 -17.30
CA LEU A 225 25.92 24.65 -16.86
C LEU A 225 24.75 24.21 -17.78
N ILE A 226 25.04 23.87 -19.04
CA ILE A 226 24.01 23.39 -19.98
C ILE A 226 23.45 22.02 -19.56
N LEU A 227 24.14 21.27 -18.67
CA LEU A 227 23.70 19.99 -18.18
C LEU A 227 22.70 20.10 -17.02
N VAL A 228 22.66 21.25 -16.32
CA VAL A 228 21.86 21.45 -15.10
C VAL A 228 20.37 21.17 -15.31
N PRO A 229 19.68 21.67 -16.36
CA PRO A 229 18.27 21.37 -16.59
C PRO A 229 18.01 19.87 -16.77
N GLY A 230 18.88 19.18 -17.51
CA GLY A 230 18.78 17.72 -17.70
C GLY A 230 18.96 16.94 -16.41
N MET A 231 19.93 17.32 -15.57
CA MET A 231 20.12 16.72 -14.24
C MET A 231 18.88 16.89 -13.36
N GLY A 232 18.28 18.09 -13.36
CA GLY A 232 17.04 18.37 -12.62
C GLY A 232 15.89 17.44 -13.05
N ILE A 233 15.71 17.27 -14.36
CA ILE A 233 14.70 16.34 -14.90
C ILE A 233 14.96 14.89 -14.44
N CYS A 234 16.20 14.42 -14.50
CA CYS A 234 16.58 13.09 -14.05
C CYS A 234 16.25 12.90 -12.57
N TRP A 235 16.63 13.85 -11.72
CA TRP A 235 16.40 13.81 -10.28
C TRP A 235 14.90 13.75 -9.94
N VAL A 236 14.11 14.71 -10.45
CA VAL A 236 12.65 14.80 -10.21
C VAL A 236 11.96 13.51 -10.67
N ARG A 237 12.33 13.02 -11.84
CA ARG A 237 11.71 11.85 -12.43
C ARG A 237 11.97 10.56 -11.64
N LEU A 238 13.18 10.36 -11.12
CA LEU A 238 13.51 9.23 -10.27
C LEU A 238 12.78 9.31 -8.93
N GLN A 239 12.67 10.50 -8.33
CA GLN A 239 11.91 10.71 -7.11
C GLN A 239 10.43 10.35 -7.30
N ILE A 240 9.79 10.84 -8.36
CA ILE A 240 8.39 10.53 -8.68
C ILE A 240 8.22 9.01 -8.93
N HIS A 241 9.16 8.38 -9.65
CA HIS A 241 9.07 6.94 -9.92
C HIS A 241 9.22 6.12 -8.65
N GLY A 242 10.21 6.41 -7.82
CA GLY A 242 10.45 5.73 -6.55
C GLY A 242 9.28 5.87 -5.57
N SER A 243 8.70 7.08 -5.45
CA SER A 243 7.52 7.28 -4.59
C SER A 243 6.29 6.51 -5.09
N ARG A 244 6.03 6.50 -6.39
CA ARG A 244 4.94 5.72 -7.00
C ARG A 244 5.12 4.21 -6.85
N PHE A 245 6.36 3.73 -6.94
CA PHE A 245 6.68 2.31 -6.73
C PHE A 245 6.40 1.92 -5.27
N ARG A 246 6.93 2.66 -4.30
CA ARG A 246 6.68 2.43 -2.86
C ARG A 246 5.18 2.43 -2.53
N SER A 247 4.45 3.43 -3.01
CA SER A 247 2.99 3.50 -2.78
C SER A 247 2.24 2.30 -3.38
N ARG A 248 2.67 1.79 -4.55
CA ARG A 248 2.07 0.59 -5.16
C ARG A 248 2.38 -0.68 -4.36
N MET A 249 3.61 -0.83 -3.84
CA MET A 249 4.01 -1.99 -3.03
C MET A 249 3.27 -2.02 -1.70
N VAL A 250 3.23 -0.90 -0.97
CA VAL A 250 2.48 -0.78 0.29
C VAL A 250 0.99 -1.09 0.06
N ARG A 251 0.40 -0.52 -0.99
CA ARG A 251 -1.00 -0.78 -1.32
C ARG A 251 -1.26 -2.25 -1.64
N ARG A 252 -0.39 -2.92 -2.40
CA ARG A 252 -0.53 -4.36 -2.70
C ARG A 252 -0.41 -5.21 -1.43
N GLY A 253 0.57 -4.94 -0.57
CA GLY A 253 0.72 -5.62 0.72
C GLY A 253 -0.49 -5.44 1.61
N PHE A 254 -1.02 -4.22 1.70
CA PHE A 254 -2.22 -3.92 2.47
C PHE A 254 -3.47 -4.68 1.95
N PHE A 255 -3.68 -4.73 0.64
CA PHE A 255 -4.81 -5.47 0.07
C PHE A 255 -4.68 -6.99 0.22
N SER A 256 -3.45 -7.56 0.12
CA SER A 256 -3.27 -8.99 0.37
C SER A 256 -3.55 -9.35 1.82
N LEU A 257 -3.04 -8.56 2.77
CA LEU A 257 -3.29 -8.76 4.20
C LEU A 257 -4.79 -8.66 4.55
N ARG A 258 -5.47 -7.62 4.05
CA ARG A 258 -6.93 -7.50 4.24
C ARG A 258 -7.70 -8.68 3.67
N ARG A 259 -7.29 -9.21 2.53
CA ARG A 259 -7.93 -10.38 1.94
C ARG A 259 -7.74 -11.64 2.80
N GLU A 260 -6.56 -11.84 3.37
CA GLU A 260 -6.28 -12.96 4.28
C GLU A 260 -7.10 -12.84 5.57
N LEU A 261 -7.17 -11.64 6.17
CA LEU A 261 -8.01 -11.40 7.34
C LEU A 261 -9.50 -11.60 7.05
N ALA A 262 -10.00 -11.16 5.90
CA ALA A 262 -11.38 -11.41 5.49
C ALA A 262 -11.69 -12.92 5.30
N GLN A 263 -10.73 -13.70 4.83
CA GLN A 263 -10.87 -15.16 4.77
C GLN A 263 -10.90 -15.78 6.17
N ALA A 264 -10.03 -15.37 7.09
CA ALA A 264 -10.05 -15.81 8.48
C ALA A 264 -11.40 -15.48 9.15
N ARG A 265 -11.90 -14.26 8.96
CA ARG A 265 -13.24 -13.85 9.43
C ARG A 265 -14.36 -14.77 8.92
N ALA A 266 -14.34 -15.12 7.64
CA ALA A 266 -15.35 -16.00 7.06
C ALA A 266 -15.31 -17.44 7.66
N VAL A 267 -14.14 -17.91 8.07
CA VAL A 267 -13.99 -19.19 8.78
C VAL A 267 -14.55 -19.08 10.19
N LEU A 268 -14.16 -18.04 10.95
CA LEU A 268 -14.61 -17.81 12.31
C LEU A 268 -16.12 -17.56 12.41
N ALA A 269 -16.70 -16.84 11.45
CA ALA A 269 -18.14 -16.61 11.39
C ALA A 269 -18.96 -17.94 11.29
N ARG A 270 -18.36 -19.02 10.79
CA ARG A 270 -19.00 -20.34 10.74
C ARG A 270 -19.04 -21.07 12.09
N LEU A 271 -18.27 -20.63 13.07
CA LEU A 271 -18.29 -21.19 14.42
C LEU A 271 -19.55 -20.76 15.17
N PHE A 272 -20.19 -19.65 14.77
CA PHE A 272 -21.43 -19.19 15.41
C PHE A 272 -22.62 -20.09 15.08
N PRO A 273 -23.58 -20.30 16.04
CA PRO A 273 -24.65 -21.29 15.95
C PRO A 273 -25.85 -20.76 15.15
N TRP A 274 -25.76 -20.66 13.83
CA TRP A 274 -26.80 -20.10 12.97
C TRP A 274 -28.09 -20.94 12.87
N ASN A 275 -28.07 -22.24 13.23
CA ASN A 275 -29.13 -23.19 12.94
C ASN A 275 -29.67 -23.95 14.18
N VAL A 276 -29.39 -23.49 15.41
CA VAL A 276 -29.87 -24.14 16.62
C VAL A 276 -31.35 -23.82 16.84
N ARG A 277 -32.20 -24.84 16.89
CA ARG A 277 -33.65 -24.70 17.11
C ARG A 277 -34.10 -25.64 18.21
N VAL A 278 -34.80 -25.09 19.22
CA VAL A 278 -35.45 -25.83 20.29
C VAL A 278 -36.92 -25.40 20.34
N PRO A 279 -37.90 -26.30 20.18
CA PRO A 279 -39.31 -25.98 20.30
C PRO A 279 -39.61 -25.22 21.61
N GLY A 280 -40.28 -24.07 21.52
CA GLY A 280 -40.61 -23.25 22.70
C GLY A 280 -39.52 -22.27 23.15
N LEU A 281 -38.33 -22.29 22.54
CA LEU A 281 -37.27 -21.31 22.76
C LEU A 281 -36.85 -20.66 21.45
N THR A 282 -36.56 -19.37 21.50
CA THR A 282 -35.96 -18.61 20.39
C THR A 282 -34.59 -18.11 20.84
N LEU A 283 -33.54 -18.50 20.10
CA LEU A 283 -32.18 -17.99 20.29
C LEU A 283 -31.90 -16.92 19.23
N GLU A 284 -31.53 -15.72 19.67
CA GLU A 284 -31.11 -14.60 18.84
C GLU A 284 -29.74 -14.12 19.33
N PHE A 285 -28.92 -13.64 18.43
CA PHE A 285 -27.66 -12.97 18.80
C PHE A 285 -27.32 -11.89 17.80
N ALA A 286 -26.55 -10.90 18.25
CA ALA A 286 -25.92 -9.87 17.42
C ALA A 286 -24.44 -9.76 17.81
N HIS A 287 -23.57 -9.88 16.83
CA HIS A 287 -22.12 -9.80 17.01
C HIS A 287 -21.54 -8.73 16.08
N VAL A 288 -20.83 -7.77 16.64
CA VAL A 288 -20.14 -6.69 15.91
C VAL A 288 -18.69 -6.64 16.39
N PRO A 289 -17.77 -7.27 15.65
CA PRO A 289 -16.37 -7.25 16.03
C PRO A 289 -15.76 -5.86 15.89
N ALA A 290 -14.83 -5.50 16.78
CA ALA A 290 -14.10 -4.24 16.75
C ALA A 290 -13.13 -4.16 15.58
N ASP A 291 -12.46 -5.25 15.29
CA ASP A 291 -11.53 -5.44 14.17
C ASP A 291 -12.11 -6.35 13.07
N GLU A 292 -11.30 -6.77 12.12
CA GLU A 292 -11.69 -7.75 11.09
C GLU A 292 -12.10 -9.10 11.70
N VAL A 293 -11.58 -9.47 12.89
CA VAL A 293 -11.87 -10.66 13.67
C VAL A 293 -11.86 -10.33 15.15
N GLY A 294 -12.72 -10.99 15.95
CA GLY A 294 -12.93 -10.69 17.36
C GLY A 294 -12.54 -11.83 18.32
N GLY A 295 -12.51 -11.50 19.62
CA GLY A 295 -12.27 -12.39 20.76
C GLY A 295 -13.55 -12.99 21.35
N ASP A 296 -14.72 -12.45 20.98
CA ASP A 296 -16.02 -12.93 21.45
C ASP A 296 -16.48 -14.17 20.70
N PHE A 297 -17.07 -15.12 21.44
CA PHE A 297 -17.56 -16.37 20.89
C PHE A 297 -18.88 -16.81 21.52
N LEU A 298 -19.80 -17.32 20.69
CA LEU A 298 -21.04 -17.95 21.09
C LEU A 298 -21.08 -19.40 20.61
N HIS A 299 -21.20 -20.33 21.52
CA HIS A 299 -21.56 -21.71 21.21
C HIS A 299 -23.02 -21.97 21.64
N ALA A 300 -23.77 -22.68 20.80
CA ALA A 300 -25.07 -23.21 21.20
C ALA A 300 -25.29 -24.59 20.62
N SER A 301 -25.85 -25.46 21.45
CA SER A 301 -26.16 -26.85 21.09
C SER A 301 -27.41 -27.35 21.85
N VAL A 302 -27.91 -28.49 21.44
CA VAL A 302 -29.05 -29.13 22.10
C VAL A 302 -28.56 -30.40 22.77
N SER A 303 -28.88 -30.60 24.09
CA SER A 303 -28.56 -31.82 24.80
C SER A 303 -29.40 -33.00 24.32
N PRO A 304 -28.99 -34.25 24.61
CA PRO A 304 -29.83 -35.41 24.33
C PRO A 304 -31.22 -35.37 25.02
N ASP A 305 -31.31 -34.68 26.16
CA ASP A 305 -32.53 -34.49 26.92
C ASP A 305 -33.37 -33.28 26.44
N GLY A 306 -32.96 -32.62 25.34
CA GLY A 306 -33.69 -31.51 24.70
C GLY A 306 -33.44 -30.12 25.32
N GLU A 307 -32.47 -29.95 26.24
CA GLU A 307 -32.10 -28.67 26.79
C GLU A 307 -31.31 -27.82 25.75
N LEU A 308 -31.60 -26.55 25.63
CA LEU A 308 -30.74 -25.60 24.91
C LEU A 308 -29.52 -25.25 25.79
N ARG A 309 -28.34 -25.47 25.28
CA ARG A 309 -27.08 -25.07 25.86
C ARG A 309 -26.54 -23.86 25.17
N VAL A 310 -26.23 -22.83 25.95
CA VAL A 310 -25.63 -21.57 25.44
C VAL A 310 -24.37 -21.30 26.23
N VAL A 311 -23.26 -21.06 25.56
CA VAL A 311 -21.97 -20.67 26.15
C VAL A 311 -21.46 -19.45 25.44
N VAL A 312 -21.20 -18.36 26.18
CA VAL A 312 -20.53 -17.16 25.69
C VAL A 312 -19.13 -17.15 26.30
N ILE A 313 -18.13 -16.94 25.50
CA ILE A 313 -16.72 -16.84 25.92
C ILE A 313 -16.17 -15.53 25.34
N ASP A 314 -15.42 -14.83 26.16
CA ASP A 314 -14.66 -13.65 25.76
C ASP A 314 -13.20 -13.84 26.17
N VAL A 315 -12.30 -13.69 25.19
CA VAL A 315 -10.86 -13.94 25.33
C VAL A 315 -10.13 -12.63 25.45
N THR A 316 -9.25 -12.50 26.44
CA THR A 316 -8.43 -11.31 26.64
C THR A 316 -7.66 -10.91 25.37
N GLY A 317 -7.78 -9.64 24.97
CA GLY A 317 -7.15 -9.06 23.77
C GLY A 317 -8.08 -9.07 22.55
N HIS A 318 -7.62 -8.52 21.45
CA HIS A 318 -8.41 -8.35 20.23
C HIS A 318 -7.64 -8.81 18.98
N GLY A 319 -8.34 -8.90 17.88
CA GLY A 319 -7.77 -9.21 16.58
C GLY A 319 -7.42 -10.69 16.39
N LEU A 320 -6.46 -10.97 15.50
CA LEU A 320 -6.20 -12.34 15.02
C LEU A 320 -5.76 -13.31 16.14
N ALA A 321 -4.99 -12.87 17.12
CA ALA A 321 -4.52 -13.72 18.22
C ALA A 321 -5.68 -14.19 19.13
N ALA A 322 -6.59 -13.28 19.49
CA ALA A 322 -7.80 -13.60 20.23
C ALA A 322 -8.71 -14.55 19.43
N ALA A 323 -8.93 -14.26 18.15
CA ALA A 323 -9.72 -15.07 17.25
C ALA A 323 -9.18 -16.52 17.06
N MET A 324 -7.87 -16.70 17.01
CA MET A 324 -7.25 -18.04 16.99
C MET A 324 -7.47 -18.79 18.32
N THR A 325 -7.47 -18.07 19.44
CA THR A 325 -7.77 -18.64 20.75
C THR A 325 -9.24 -19.05 20.84
N VAL A 326 -10.15 -18.21 20.33
CA VAL A 326 -11.58 -18.55 20.17
C VAL A 326 -11.76 -19.83 19.38
N ALA A 327 -11.10 -20.00 18.25
CA ALA A 327 -11.20 -21.22 17.45
C ALA A 327 -10.73 -22.47 18.21
N ARG A 328 -9.70 -22.35 19.06
CA ARG A 328 -9.24 -23.45 19.94
C ARG A 328 -10.27 -23.76 21.03
N LEU A 329 -10.79 -22.73 21.70
CA LEU A 329 -11.80 -22.90 22.75
C LEU A 329 -13.12 -23.45 22.19
N SER A 330 -13.53 -23.04 21.01
CA SER A 330 -14.70 -23.59 20.30
C SER A 330 -14.56 -25.13 20.11
N GLY A 331 -13.42 -25.57 19.57
CA GLY A 331 -13.17 -26.97 19.38
C GLY A 331 -13.12 -27.75 20.70
N GLU A 332 -12.62 -27.14 21.78
CA GLU A 332 -12.60 -27.75 23.10
C GLU A 332 -14.01 -27.86 23.74
N VAL A 333 -14.84 -26.84 23.58
CA VAL A 333 -16.27 -26.88 23.98
C VAL A 333 -16.97 -28.02 23.25
N ASP A 334 -16.82 -28.13 21.94
CA ASP A 334 -17.42 -29.18 21.13
C ASP A 334 -16.96 -30.55 21.60
N ARG A 335 -15.66 -30.73 21.86
CA ARG A 335 -15.09 -31.98 22.37
C ARG A 335 -15.68 -32.39 23.75
N ILE A 336 -15.68 -31.43 24.69
CA ILE A 336 -16.19 -31.69 26.06
C ILE A 336 -17.68 -32.06 26.02
N VAL A 337 -18.48 -31.32 25.25
CA VAL A 337 -19.93 -31.57 25.10
C VAL A 337 -20.21 -32.92 24.44
N ALA A 338 -19.40 -33.34 23.47
CA ALA A 338 -19.53 -34.59 22.77
C ALA A 338 -19.13 -35.80 23.69
N GLU A 339 -18.04 -35.67 24.45
CA GLU A 339 -17.56 -36.72 25.36
C GLU A 339 -18.44 -36.86 26.62
N HIS A 340 -19.06 -35.78 27.08
CA HIS A 340 -19.89 -35.72 28.25
C HIS A 340 -21.29 -35.16 27.98
N PRO A 341 -22.17 -35.88 27.30
CA PRO A 341 -23.46 -35.35 26.83
C PRO A 341 -24.44 -34.86 27.92
N ARG A 342 -24.21 -35.23 29.19
CA ARG A 342 -25.07 -34.85 30.32
C ARG A 342 -24.41 -33.95 31.36
N LEU A 343 -23.22 -33.35 31.01
CA LEU A 343 -22.55 -32.47 31.95
C LEU A 343 -23.38 -31.24 32.28
N GLY A 344 -23.17 -30.67 33.46
CA GLY A 344 -23.73 -29.38 33.88
C GLY A 344 -22.92 -28.20 33.37
N PRO A 345 -23.45 -26.94 33.43
CA PRO A 345 -22.72 -25.74 33.05
C PRO A 345 -21.48 -25.50 33.91
N GLY A 346 -21.51 -25.78 35.21
CA GLY A 346 -20.36 -25.64 36.12
C GLY A 346 -19.24 -26.63 35.77
N GLU A 347 -19.57 -27.88 35.49
CA GLU A 347 -18.59 -28.89 35.07
C GLU A 347 -17.95 -28.52 33.72
N LEU A 348 -18.73 -28.00 32.77
CA LEU A 348 -18.15 -27.47 31.50
C LEU A 348 -17.08 -26.42 31.76
N LEU A 349 -17.41 -25.41 32.57
CA LEU A 349 -16.48 -24.32 32.86
C LEU A 349 -15.23 -24.80 33.60
N ARG A 350 -15.38 -25.73 34.54
CA ARG A 350 -14.24 -26.35 35.23
C ARG A 350 -13.29 -27.08 34.27
N ARG A 351 -13.83 -27.83 33.31
CA ARG A 351 -13.03 -28.53 32.29
C ARG A 351 -12.34 -27.54 31.35
N LEU A 352 -13.05 -26.50 30.94
CA LEU A 352 -12.47 -25.40 30.16
C LEU A 352 -11.37 -24.67 30.93
N ASN A 353 -11.55 -24.42 32.24
CA ASN A 353 -10.51 -23.84 33.06
C ASN A 353 -9.24 -24.72 33.08
N THR A 354 -9.38 -26.02 33.21
CA THR A 354 -8.25 -26.97 33.15
C THR A 354 -7.53 -26.86 31.79
N TYR A 355 -8.28 -26.81 30.71
CA TYR A 355 -7.71 -26.60 29.37
C TYR A 355 -6.97 -25.27 29.27
N CYS A 356 -7.56 -24.16 29.73
CA CYS A 356 -6.95 -22.84 29.74
C CYS A 356 -5.64 -22.81 30.55
N LEU A 357 -5.63 -23.39 31.73
CA LEU A 357 -4.42 -23.48 32.56
C LEU A 357 -3.28 -24.22 31.87
N LEU A 358 -3.58 -25.33 31.20
CA LEU A 358 -2.58 -26.17 30.55
C LEU A 358 -2.05 -25.57 29.24
N THR A 359 -2.85 -24.77 28.56
CA THR A 359 -2.55 -24.38 27.16
C THR A 359 -2.45 -22.88 26.90
N LEU A 360 -3.10 -22.03 27.69
CA LEU A 360 -3.22 -20.58 27.45
C LEU A 360 -2.57 -19.73 28.54
N ALA A 361 -2.70 -20.13 29.81
CA ALA A 361 -2.21 -19.32 30.94
C ALA A 361 -0.72 -19.02 30.91
N GLN A 362 0.11 -19.95 30.40
CA GLN A 362 1.56 -19.71 30.19
C GLN A 362 1.87 -18.61 29.20
N GLN A 363 0.93 -18.28 28.33
CA GLN A 363 1.03 -17.21 27.34
C GLN A 363 0.41 -15.89 27.84
N GLY A 364 -0.07 -15.85 29.10
CA GLY A 364 -0.77 -14.71 29.68
C GLY A 364 -2.18 -14.49 29.08
N ILE A 365 -2.76 -15.53 28.47
CA ILE A 365 -4.10 -15.47 27.87
C ILE A 365 -5.09 -16.06 28.86
N HIS A 366 -6.11 -15.28 29.20
CA HIS A 366 -7.22 -15.66 30.05
C HIS A 366 -8.53 -15.47 29.28
N ALA A 367 -9.61 -16.03 29.79
CA ALA A 367 -10.93 -15.84 29.19
C ALA A 367 -12.00 -15.75 30.27
N THR A 368 -13.04 -14.99 29.98
CA THR A 368 -14.28 -15.04 30.73
C THR A 368 -15.28 -15.95 30.03
N ALA A 369 -16.18 -16.60 30.76
CA ALA A 369 -17.18 -17.47 30.17
C ALA A 369 -18.48 -17.52 30.99
N ALA A 370 -19.62 -17.49 30.26
CA ALA A 370 -20.95 -17.73 30.86
C ALA A 370 -21.61 -18.90 30.13
N ALA A 371 -22.15 -19.86 30.91
CA ALA A 371 -22.83 -21.03 30.40
C ALA A 371 -24.24 -21.14 30.99
N ALA A 372 -25.25 -21.42 30.15
CA ALA A 372 -26.64 -21.58 30.58
C ALA A 372 -27.31 -22.75 29.85
N TRP A 373 -27.92 -23.67 30.60
CA TRP A 373 -28.71 -24.79 30.12
C TRP A 373 -30.18 -24.49 30.38
N ILE A 374 -30.99 -24.45 29.36
CA ILE A 374 -32.40 -24.01 29.41
C ILE A 374 -33.31 -25.15 28.96
N GLU A 375 -34.15 -25.62 29.89
CA GLU A 375 -35.19 -26.58 29.59
C GLU A 375 -36.46 -25.87 29.08
N ALA A 376 -36.86 -26.14 27.85
CA ALA A 376 -37.98 -25.42 27.19
C ALA A 376 -39.32 -25.71 27.88
N THR A 377 -39.53 -26.93 28.36
CA THR A 377 -40.80 -27.41 28.99
C THR A 377 -41.06 -26.74 30.31
N SER A 378 -40.15 -26.83 31.25
CA SER A 378 -40.27 -26.22 32.58
C SER A 378 -39.90 -24.74 32.62
N GLY A 379 -38.97 -24.31 31.74
CA GLY A 379 -38.31 -23.04 31.81
C GLY A 379 -37.19 -22.95 32.84
N ARG A 380 -36.77 -24.08 33.41
CA ARG A 380 -35.62 -24.16 34.33
C ARG A 380 -34.35 -23.73 33.58
N VAL A 381 -33.56 -22.88 34.23
CA VAL A 381 -32.24 -22.45 33.78
C VAL A 381 -31.21 -22.85 34.83
N ARG A 382 -30.25 -23.71 34.45
CA ARG A 382 -29.03 -23.92 35.22
C ARG A 382 -27.93 -23.08 34.60
N HIS A 383 -27.17 -22.37 35.38
CA HIS A 383 -26.15 -21.51 34.87
C HIS A 383 -24.87 -21.53 35.69
N ALA A 384 -23.76 -21.20 35.03
CA ALA A 384 -22.47 -20.95 35.66
C ALA A 384 -21.80 -19.75 34.93
N ASN A 385 -21.05 -18.96 35.69
CA ASN A 385 -20.43 -17.76 35.17
C ASN A 385 -19.00 -17.62 35.75
N ALA A 386 -18.01 -17.73 34.88
CA ALA A 386 -16.58 -17.67 35.18
C ALA A 386 -16.03 -16.26 34.86
N GLY A 387 -16.28 -15.30 35.73
CA GLY A 387 -15.79 -13.92 35.61
C GLY A 387 -16.36 -13.14 34.42
N HIS A 388 -17.36 -13.68 33.75
CA HIS A 388 -18.04 -13.01 32.64
C HIS A 388 -19.03 -11.94 33.16
N PRO A 389 -19.42 -10.92 32.38
CA PRO A 389 -20.50 -10.02 32.77
C PRO A 389 -21.75 -10.75 33.23
N PRO A 390 -22.56 -10.16 34.14
CA PRO A 390 -23.75 -10.84 34.66
C PRO A 390 -24.75 -11.15 33.53
N MET A 391 -25.41 -12.29 33.64
CA MET A 391 -26.55 -12.62 32.81
C MET A 391 -27.80 -11.90 33.37
N PHE A 392 -28.78 -11.61 32.52
CA PHE A 392 -30.02 -10.98 32.94
C PHE A 392 -31.25 -11.82 32.57
N VAL A 393 -32.14 -12.03 33.52
CA VAL A 393 -33.48 -12.52 33.21
C VAL A 393 -34.43 -11.34 33.10
N ARG A 394 -34.83 -10.99 31.90
CA ARG A 394 -35.85 -9.99 31.66
C ARG A 394 -37.22 -10.67 31.70
N ARG A 395 -38.06 -10.25 32.71
CA ARG A 395 -39.40 -10.76 32.89
C ARG A 395 -40.38 -10.07 31.93
N SER A 396 -41.44 -10.79 31.57
CA SER A 396 -42.52 -10.24 30.75
C SER A 396 -43.13 -8.96 31.39
N ALA A 397 -43.12 -8.84 32.72
CA ALA A 397 -43.54 -7.67 33.49
C ALA A 397 -42.51 -6.51 33.52
N ALA A 398 -41.53 -6.49 32.62
CA ALA A 398 -40.46 -5.48 32.52
C ALA A 398 -39.54 -5.35 33.75
N SER A 399 -39.56 -6.31 34.70
CA SER A 399 -38.51 -6.42 35.70
C SER A 399 -37.33 -7.21 35.19
N VAL A 400 -36.15 -6.98 35.78
CA VAL A 400 -34.89 -7.59 35.40
C VAL A 400 -34.24 -8.18 36.65
N ASP A 401 -33.98 -9.48 36.61
CA ASP A 401 -33.20 -10.18 37.64
C ASP A 401 -31.79 -10.37 37.11
N ARG A 402 -30.81 -10.10 37.95
CA ARG A 402 -29.40 -10.24 37.63
C ARG A 402 -28.83 -11.58 38.15
N LEU A 403 -28.12 -12.26 37.29
CA LEU A 403 -27.43 -13.51 37.63
C LEU A 403 -25.93 -13.24 37.61
N ASP A 404 -25.33 -13.11 38.78
CA ASP A 404 -23.92 -12.74 38.95
C ASP A 404 -22.96 -13.92 38.73
N GLY A 405 -21.66 -13.66 38.79
CA GLY A 405 -20.58 -14.61 38.63
C GLY A 405 -20.66 -15.73 39.72
N THR A 406 -20.41 -16.98 39.32
CA THR A 406 -20.40 -18.15 40.22
C THR A 406 -19.00 -18.60 40.58
N THR A 407 -17.99 -18.27 39.72
CA THR A 407 -16.60 -18.70 39.91
C THR A 407 -15.65 -17.67 39.27
N MET A 408 -14.35 -17.90 39.41
CA MET A 408 -13.27 -17.02 38.83
C MET A 408 -13.18 -17.22 37.33
N LEU A 409 -12.52 -16.23 36.64
CA LEU A 409 -12.27 -16.34 35.21
C LEU A 409 -11.37 -17.55 34.87
N LEU A 410 -11.46 -18.01 33.61
CA LEU A 410 -10.75 -19.19 33.14
C LEU A 410 -9.24 -18.94 33.03
N GLY A 411 -8.45 -19.95 33.46
CA GLY A 411 -7.00 -19.94 33.34
C GLY A 411 -6.26 -19.18 34.44
N VAL A 412 -6.93 -18.81 35.54
CA VAL A 412 -6.33 -18.07 36.67
C VAL A 412 -6.08 -18.93 37.90
N VAL A 413 -7.07 -19.74 38.27
CA VAL A 413 -6.97 -20.59 39.47
C VAL A 413 -6.94 -22.10 39.13
N GLY A 414 -6.33 -22.89 39.99
CA GLY A 414 -6.25 -24.34 39.84
C GLY A 414 -7.63 -25.02 39.79
N ALA A 415 -7.68 -26.25 39.27
CA ALA A 415 -8.93 -26.96 39.10
C ALA A 415 -9.66 -27.22 40.46
N ASP A 416 -8.89 -27.40 41.55
CA ASP A 416 -9.42 -27.61 42.89
C ASP A 416 -10.05 -26.34 43.50
N GLU A 417 -9.54 -25.17 43.16
CA GLU A 417 -10.04 -23.89 43.62
C GLU A 417 -11.19 -23.36 42.76
N PHE A 418 -11.24 -23.75 41.48
CA PHE A 418 -12.24 -23.29 40.54
C PHE A 418 -13.66 -23.73 40.88
N GLY A 419 -13.80 -25.01 41.33
CA GLY A 419 -15.08 -25.59 41.69
C GLY A 419 -16.04 -25.84 40.50
N GLU A 420 -17.25 -26.25 40.81
CA GLU A 420 -18.35 -26.52 39.88
C GLU A 420 -19.62 -25.74 40.29
N ALA A 421 -19.46 -24.51 40.76
CA ALA A 421 -20.59 -23.75 41.27
C ALA A 421 -21.61 -23.41 40.15
N GLU A 422 -22.85 -23.80 40.38
CA GLU A 422 -24.00 -23.54 39.52
C GLU A 422 -25.05 -22.72 40.25
N GLY A 423 -25.70 -21.82 39.51
CA GLY A 423 -26.92 -21.14 39.94
C GLY A 423 -28.15 -21.69 39.22
N GLU A 424 -29.32 -21.47 39.79
CA GLU A 424 -30.61 -21.82 39.20
C GLU A 424 -31.47 -20.57 39.02
N ALA A 425 -32.17 -20.48 37.88
CA ALA A 425 -33.18 -19.48 37.59
C ALA A 425 -34.35 -20.15 36.83
N SER A 426 -35.38 -19.40 36.56
CA SER A 426 -36.50 -19.88 35.76
C SER A 426 -36.93 -18.81 34.76
N LEU A 427 -37.34 -19.22 33.58
CA LEU A 427 -38.00 -18.39 32.56
C LEU A 427 -39.47 -18.77 32.50
N ASN A 428 -40.38 -17.85 32.82
CA ASN A 428 -41.79 -17.99 32.53
C ASN A 428 -42.04 -17.77 31.03
N GLN A 429 -43.23 -18.05 30.56
CA GLN A 429 -43.60 -17.72 29.17
C GLN A 429 -43.48 -16.21 28.88
N GLY A 430 -42.81 -15.85 27.85
CA GLY A 430 -42.51 -14.46 27.46
C GLY A 430 -41.26 -13.84 28.13
N ASP A 431 -40.65 -14.52 29.09
CA ASP A 431 -39.36 -14.09 29.68
C ASP A 431 -38.18 -14.32 28.71
N SER A 432 -37.13 -13.58 28.91
CA SER A 432 -35.89 -13.70 28.11
C SER A 432 -34.67 -13.77 29.01
N LEU A 433 -33.74 -14.69 28.71
CA LEU A 433 -32.36 -14.69 29.24
C LEU A 433 -31.47 -13.92 28.30
N VAL A 434 -30.75 -12.91 28.81
CA VAL A 434 -29.83 -12.05 28.01
C VAL A 434 -28.42 -12.20 28.54
N LEU A 435 -27.46 -12.49 27.64
CA LEU A 435 -26.04 -12.53 27.93
C LEU A 435 -25.36 -11.44 27.06
N ILE A 436 -24.34 -10.80 27.61
CA ILE A 436 -23.60 -9.72 26.93
C ILE A 436 -22.11 -9.85 27.22
N THR A 437 -21.27 -9.42 26.31
CA THR A 437 -19.82 -9.23 26.54
C THR A 437 -19.53 -7.84 27.09
N ASP A 438 -18.32 -7.62 27.59
CA ASP A 438 -17.92 -6.40 28.26
C ASP A 438 -17.93 -5.18 27.32
N GLY A 439 -17.63 -5.34 26.03
CA GLY A 439 -17.69 -4.26 25.04
C GLY A 439 -19.05 -3.55 24.99
N LEU A 440 -20.16 -4.23 25.37
CA LEU A 440 -21.47 -3.56 25.43
C LEU A 440 -21.60 -2.53 26.55
N TYR A 441 -20.98 -2.74 27.70
CA TYR A 441 -21.11 -1.79 28.81
C TYR A 441 -19.84 -0.95 29.05
N GLU A 442 -18.68 -1.40 28.53
CA GLU A 442 -17.41 -0.70 28.62
C GLU A 442 -17.22 0.37 27.52
N ALA A 443 -18.12 0.44 26.55
CA ALA A 443 -18.08 1.44 25.49
C ALA A 443 -18.07 2.88 26.04
N PHE A 444 -17.17 3.74 25.55
CA PHE A 444 -17.02 5.12 25.97
C PHE A 444 -17.66 6.10 24.97
N ASP A 445 -18.28 7.16 25.50
CA ASP A 445 -18.74 8.29 24.69
C ASP A 445 -17.59 9.25 24.32
N ALA A 446 -17.89 10.26 23.52
CA ALA A 446 -16.92 11.30 23.12
C ALA A 446 -16.34 12.09 24.31
N ARG A 447 -16.95 12.02 25.49
CA ARG A 447 -16.55 12.68 26.75
C ARG A 447 -15.82 11.75 27.71
N GLY A 448 -15.54 10.49 27.30
CA GLY A 448 -14.90 9.48 28.13
C GLY A 448 -15.79 8.87 29.21
N ARG A 449 -17.12 8.95 29.09
CA ARG A 449 -18.05 8.32 30.03
C ARG A 449 -18.41 6.92 29.52
N GLN A 450 -18.27 5.93 30.37
CA GLN A 450 -18.65 4.55 30.11
C GLN A 450 -20.15 4.36 29.98
N PHE A 451 -20.64 3.50 29.11
CA PHE A 451 -22.06 3.15 29.00
C PHE A 451 -22.59 2.58 30.32
N GLY A 452 -21.93 1.56 30.81
CA GLY A 452 -22.13 0.95 32.13
C GLY A 452 -23.34 0.01 32.22
N LEU A 453 -23.23 -1.01 33.07
CA LEU A 453 -24.31 -1.96 33.36
C LEU A 453 -25.66 -1.32 33.74
N PRO A 454 -25.71 -0.20 34.49
CA PRO A 454 -27.00 0.45 34.81
C PRO A 454 -27.82 0.86 33.60
N ARG A 455 -27.16 1.26 32.49
CA ARG A 455 -27.86 1.59 31.24
C ARG A 455 -28.35 0.36 30.51
N VAL A 456 -27.56 -0.74 30.54
CA VAL A 456 -28.01 -2.05 30.01
C VAL A 456 -29.28 -2.50 30.75
N GLU A 457 -29.28 -2.48 32.08
CA GLU A 457 -30.46 -2.82 32.88
C GLU A 457 -31.64 -1.93 32.60
N ALA A 458 -31.43 -0.59 32.49
CA ALA A 458 -32.48 0.34 32.16
C ALA A 458 -33.07 0.08 30.77
N ALA A 459 -32.24 -0.28 29.78
CA ALA A 459 -32.70 -0.67 28.47
C ALA A 459 -33.56 -1.95 28.53
N LEU A 460 -33.13 -2.96 29.29
CA LEU A 460 -33.89 -4.20 29.45
C LEU A 460 -35.21 -4.03 30.20
N ARG A 461 -35.35 -3.00 31.05
CA ARG A 461 -36.63 -2.63 31.74
C ARG A 461 -37.59 -1.89 30.83
N ARG A 462 -37.24 -1.63 29.57
CA ARG A 462 -38.10 -0.87 28.63
C ARG A 462 -39.41 -1.63 28.35
N ASP A 463 -40.53 -0.89 28.37
CA ASP A 463 -41.85 -1.34 27.98
C ASP A 463 -42.49 -0.35 27.00
N PRO A 464 -43.00 -0.78 25.83
CA PRO A 464 -43.04 -2.17 25.35
C PRO A 464 -41.63 -2.70 25.00
N ALA A 465 -41.48 -4.02 25.15
CA ALA A 465 -40.26 -4.72 24.77
C ALA A 465 -40.02 -4.59 23.25
N PRO A 466 -38.76 -4.40 22.80
CA PRO A 466 -38.46 -4.43 21.38
C PRO A 466 -38.75 -5.81 20.80
N ALA A 467 -38.95 -5.87 19.49
CA ALA A 467 -39.16 -7.15 18.80
C ALA A 467 -37.96 -8.07 19.02
N ASN A 468 -36.75 -7.53 18.89
CA ASN A 468 -35.46 -8.23 19.07
C ASN A 468 -34.59 -7.42 20.04
N TRP A 469 -34.12 -8.08 21.10
CA TRP A 469 -33.28 -7.46 22.12
C TRP A 469 -31.84 -7.24 21.64
N THR A 470 -31.29 -8.18 20.89
CA THR A 470 -29.87 -8.19 20.55
C THR A 470 -29.47 -7.04 19.65
N PRO A 471 -30.14 -6.75 18.50
CA PRO A 471 -29.84 -5.56 17.72
C PRO A 471 -30.14 -4.26 18.50
N HIS A 472 -31.22 -4.22 19.30
CA HIS A 472 -31.58 -3.04 20.07
C HIS A 472 -30.48 -2.62 21.06
N LEU A 473 -29.88 -3.57 21.78
CA LEU A 473 -28.77 -3.30 22.70
C LEU A 473 -27.52 -2.83 21.95
N VAL A 474 -27.19 -3.46 20.84
CA VAL A 474 -26.05 -3.08 20.00
C VAL A 474 -26.25 -1.67 19.44
N ASP A 475 -27.42 -1.33 18.92
CA ASP A 475 -27.73 0.00 18.38
C ASP A 475 -27.59 1.09 19.45
N LEU A 476 -28.10 0.85 20.67
CA LEU A 476 -27.97 1.79 21.79
C LEU A 476 -26.49 2.07 22.14
N VAL A 477 -25.65 1.05 22.12
CA VAL A 477 -24.21 1.21 22.38
C VAL A 477 -23.52 1.91 21.21
N GLN A 478 -23.90 1.58 19.97
CA GLN A 478 -23.36 2.23 18.77
C GLN A 478 -23.73 3.72 18.71
N GLU A 479 -24.94 4.09 19.11
CA GLU A 479 -25.36 5.49 19.23
C GLU A 479 -24.63 6.23 20.37
N TRP A 480 -24.33 5.55 21.47
CA TRP A 480 -23.61 6.10 22.62
C TRP A 480 -22.15 6.39 22.32
N ARG A 481 -21.45 5.42 21.67
CA ARG A 481 -20.02 5.55 21.43
C ARG A 481 -19.72 6.62 20.37
N GLY A 482 -18.88 7.59 20.75
CA GLY A 482 -18.47 8.68 19.85
C GLY A 482 -17.22 8.39 19.03
N ARG A 483 -16.65 7.18 19.09
CA ARG A 483 -15.37 6.79 18.47
C ARG A 483 -15.44 5.40 17.82
N ILE A 484 -14.32 4.99 17.19
CA ILE A 484 -14.11 3.65 16.65
C ILE A 484 -14.32 2.61 17.76
N ALA A 485 -14.86 1.46 17.43
CA ALA A 485 -15.02 0.33 18.34
C ALA A 485 -13.66 -0.04 18.97
N GLU A 486 -13.60 -0.06 20.31
CA GLU A 486 -12.40 -0.43 21.06
C GLU A 486 -12.44 -1.93 21.42
N ASP A 487 -13.66 -2.52 21.50
CA ASP A 487 -13.87 -3.91 21.79
C ASP A 487 -15.05 -4.50 21.02
N ASP A 488 -15.12 -5.84 20.99
CA ASP A 488 -16.16 -6.63 20.34
C ASP A 488 -17.50 -6.44 21.07
N LEU A 489 -18.60 -6.44 20.32
CA LEU A 489 -19.94 -6.40 20.87
C LEU A 489 -20.65 -7.71 20.59
N LEU A 490 -20.98 -8.46 21.61
CA LEU A 490 -21.82 -9.65 21.49
C LEU A 490 -23.01 -9.56 22.48
N ALA A 491 -24.22 -9.59 21.92
CA ALA A 491 -25.44 -9.73 22.68
C ALA A 491 -26.15 -11.03 22.29
N VAL A 492 -26.58 -11.80 23.25
CA VAL A 492 -27.30 -13.07 23.07
C VAL A 492 -28.61 -13.01 23.83
N CYS A 493 -29.71 -13.45 23.24
CA CYS A 493 -31.03 -13.49 23.88
C CYS A 493 -31.68 -14.84 23.63
N VAL A 494 -32.08 -15.51 24.71
CA VAL A 494 -32.94 -16.70 24.65
C VAL A 494 -34.31 -16.32 25.19
N ARG A 495 -35.34 -16.33 24.35
CA ARG A 495 -36.73 -16.03 24.74
C ARG A 495 -37.53 -17.29 24.82
N ARG A 496 -38.31 -17.49 25.93
CA ARG A 496 -39.33 -18.53 26.04
C ARG A 496 -40.63 -18.07 25.40
N ALA A 497 -41.14 -18.86 24.41
CA ALA A 497 -42.34 -18.50 23.67
C ALA A 497 -43.59 -18.37 24.57
N SER A 498 -44.48 -17.44 24.23
CA SER A 498 -45.76 -17.23 24.91
C SER A 498 -46.83 -18.12 24.26
N GLY A 499 -46.96 -19.40 24.70
CA GLY A 499 -47.97 -20.34 24.21
C GLY A 499 -47.47 -21.37 23.19
N PRO A 500 -48.28 -22.39 22.82
CA PRO A 500 -47.87 -23.50 21.98
C PRO A 500 -47.86 -23.06 20.50
N SER A 501 -46.77 -22.50 20.02
CA SER A 501 -46.51 -22.34 18.59
C SER A 501 -45.51 -23.38 18.10
N LEU A 502 -46.01 -24.59 17.90
CA LEU A 502 -45.38 -25.46 16.91
C LEU A 502 -45.76 -24.93 15.52
N PRO A 503 -44.83 -24.52 14.70
CA PRO A 503 -45.10 -24.46 13.26
C PRO A 503 -45.28 -25.92 12.85
N ARG A 504 -46.49 -26.23 12.30
CA ARG A 504 -46.74 -27.53 11.70
C ARG A 504 -45.78 -27.77 10.57
N PRO A 505 -45.19 -28.97 10.45
CA PRO A 505 -44.42 -29.32 9.25
C PRO A 505 -45.41 -29.40 8.11
N GLY A 506 -45.44 -28.34 7.27
CA GLY A 506 -46.35 -28.34 6.11
C GLY A 506 -46.63 -27.02 5.44
N ASP A 507 -46.37 -25.87 5.99
CA ASP A 507 -46.57 -24.58 5.32
C ASP A 507 -45.32 -24.05 4.64
N GLY A 508 -44.80 -24.81 3.70
CA GLY A 508 -43.85 -24.40 2.69
C GLY A 508 -44.53 -24.40 1.35
N SER A 509 -45.18 -23.32 1.01
CA SER A 509 -45.62 -23.10 -0.37
C SER A 509 -44.63 -22.14 -1.04
N VAL A 510 -43.91 -22.73 -2.02
CA VAL A 510 -43.34 -22.24 -3.28
C VAL A 510 -42.46 -20.97 -3.17
#